data_de1d18b741fbb5d63337e5448778a94f
#
_entry.id   de1d18b741fbb5d63337e5448778a94f
#
_cell.length_a   1.000
_cell.length_b   1.000
_cell.length_c   1.000
_cell.angle_alpha   90.00
_cell.angle_beta   90.00
_cell.angle_gamma   90.00
#
_symmetry.space_group_name_H-M   'P 1'
#
loop_
_entity.id
_entity.type
_entity.pdbx_description
1 polymer ?
#
loop_
_entity_poly.entity_id
_entity_poly.type
_entity_poly.pdbx_seq_one_letter_code
_entity_poly.pdbx_strand_id
1 'polypeptide(L)'
;MIHRFKPTKYYNTYGPNPPVLHVSPGDTIVTTTVDAGGLDQDGNKITEEMRQTSPDTEYSASNPLTGPFYVDGAEPGDTLTVEIQRITLTRPTAWSANASNFGGLTEEAPGRRLLLNEPLPRTSFEWRLDRENNTATINFPESKVRNPVIPLHPFIGSIGVAPRYGRVEMSLTPGEYGGNMDSPEVCVDSTLHLPVNRKGGLLVFGDIHAAQGDGELSGVALETSAELQLKIGLIKKQIEWPRVVNDDWIMVLGSSRPLMEAYKIAHVSIFEWLVADFGYAKWD
;
A
#
# COMPACT_ATOMS: atom_id res chain seq x y z
N MET A 1 -11.69 -20.78 -4.24
CA MET A 1 -13.02 -20.34 -3.70
C MET A 1 -13.09 -18.81 -3.73
N ILE A 2 -14.29 -18.19 -3.65
CA ILE A 2 -14.42 -16.72 -3.51
C ILE A 2 -14.93 -16.43 -2.10
N HIS A 3 -14.14 -15.71 -1.33
CA HIS A 3 -14.46 -15.26 0.02
C HIS A 3 -14.95 -13.82 -0.03
N ARG A 4 -16.20 -13.57 0.34
CA ARG A 4 -16.73 -12.21 0.52
C ARG A 4 -16.61 -11.83 1.98
N PHE A 5 -15.63 -10.99 2.31
CA PHE A 5 -15.32 -10.60 3.67
C PHE A 5 -15.75 -9.15 3.94
N LYS A 6 -16.50 -8.93 5.00
CA LYS A 6 -16.87 -7.59 5.47
C LYS A 6 -16.00 -7.25 6.68
N PRO A 7 -15.10 -6.26 6.59
CA PRO A 7 -14.24 -5.86 7.71
C PRO A 7 -15.07 -5.31 8.88
N THR A 8 -14.69 -5.70 10.08
CA THR A 8 -15.22 -5.15 11.34
C THR A 8 -14.12 -4.62 12.24
N LYS A 9 -12.86 -4.89 11.87
CA LYS A 9 -11.66 -4.44 12.54
C LYS A 9 -10.60 -4.08 11.49
N TYR A 10 -9.77 -3.10 11.81
CA TYR A 10 -8.68 -2.62 10.97
C TYR A 10 -7.43 -2.47 11.81
N TYR A 11 -6.32 -3.04 11.36
CA TYR A 11 -5.05 -2.92 12.04
C TYR A 11 -4.23 -1.74 11.51
N ASN A 12 -3.57 -1.04 12.42
CA ASN A 12 -2.66 0.05 12.08
C ASN A 12 -1.19 -0.41 12.00
N THR A 13 -0.98 -1.73 11.93
CA THR A 13 0.36 -2.32 11.96
C THR A 13 0.46 -3.56 11.08
N TYR A 14 1.66 -3.77 10.52
CA TYR A 14 2.11 -5.07 10.02
C TYR A 14 2.74 -5.83 11.19
N GLY A 15 2.32 -7.07 11.41
CA GLY A 15 2.83 -7.84 12.55
C GLY A 15 2.09 -9.14 12.79
N PRO A 16 2.33 -9.77 13.94
CA PRO A 16 1.70 -11.04 14.33
C PRO A 16 0.26 -10.84 14.81
N ASN A 17 -0.52 -10.04 14.09
CA ASN A 17 -1.90 -9.77 14.42
C ASN A 17 -2.77 -11.03 14.22
N PRO A 18 -3.79 -11.26 15.07
CA PRO A 18 -4.72 -12.37 14.89
C PRO A 18 -5.42 -12.32 13.52
N PRO A 19 -5.41 -13.43 12.76
CA PRO A 19 -6.06 -13.45 11.45
C PRO A 19 -7.58 -13.33 11.54
N VAL A 20 -8.17 -12.62 10.58
CA VAL A 20 -9.63 -12.45 10.48
C VAL A 20 -10.27 -13.55 9.62
N LEU A 21 -9.51 -14.16 8.73
CA LEU A 21 -9.95 -15.21 7.83
C LEU A 21 -8.78 -16.08 7.37
N HIS A 22 -9.03 -17.38 7.17
CA HIS A 22 -8.14 -18.32 6.50
C HIS A 22 -8.54 -18.44 5.03
N VAL A 23 -7.54 -18.42 4.14
CA VAL A 23 -7.71 -18.58 2.69
C VAL A 23 -6.67 -19.56 2.16
N SER A 24 -7.04 -20.32 1.14
CA SER A 24 -6.10 -21.26 0.48
C SER A 24 -5.51 -20.63 -0.79
N PRO A 25 -4.29 -21.04 -1.19
CA PRO A 25 -3.76 -20.65 -2.50
C PRO A 25 -4.73 -21.00 -3.63
N GLY A 26 -5.00 -20.05 -4.52
CA GLY A 26 -6.02 -20.12 -5.57
C GLY A 26 -7.36 -19.47 -5.20
N ASP A 27 -7.56 -19.14 -3.94
CA ASP A 27 -8.77 -18.44 -3.50
C ASP A 27 -8.75 -16.95 -3.88
N THR A 28 -9.92 -16.38 -3.98
CA THR A 28 -10.13 -14.94 -4.25
C THR A 28 -10.80 -14.29 -3.04
N ILE A 29 -10.25 -13.20 -2.56
CA ILE A 29 -10.83 -12.33 -1.53
C ILE A 29 -11.55 -11.18 -2.21
N VAL A 30 -12.83 -10.98 -1.87
CA VAL A 30 -13.60 -9.79 -2.21
C VAL A 30 -13.95 -9.07 -0.92
N THR A 31 -13.45 -7.84 -0.76
CA THR A 31 -13.60 -7.08 0.49
C THR A 31 -13.55 -5.58 0.24
N THR A 32 -13.89 -4.79 1.24
CA THR A 32 -13.78 -3.33 1.21
C THR A 32 -12.62 -2.85 2.09
N THR A 33 -12.14 -1.66 1.77
CA THR A 33 -11.20 -0.90 2.62
C THR A 33 -11.86 0.37 3.13
N VAL A 34 -11.26 0.98 4.14
CA VAL A 34 -11.47 2.39 4.47
C VAL A 34 -10.31 3.21 3.92
N ASP A 35 -10.48 4.52 3.79
CA ASP A 35 -9.36 5.39 3.40
C ASP A 35 -8.33 5.59 4.52
N ALA A 36 -7.20 6.22 4.22
CA ALA A 36 -6.15 6.53 5.20
C ALA A 36 -6.69 7.30 6.44
N GLY A 37 -7.71 8.12 6.25
CA GLY A 37 -8.42 8.80 7.34
C GLY A 37 -9.35 7.89 8.14
N GLY A 38 -9.67 6.69 7.67
CA GLY A 38 -10.63 5.77 8.28
C GLY A 38 -12.08 6.05 7.93
N LEU A 39 -12.37 6.61 6.75
CA LEU A 39 -13.73 6.73 6.22
C LEU A 39 -14.06 5.52 5.36
N ASP A 40 -15.22 4.91 5.61
CA ASP A 40 -15.74 3.77 4.86
C ASP A 40 -16.38 4.19 3.51
N GLN A 41 -16.97 3.24 2.84
CA GLN A 41 -17.65 3.42 1.55
C GLN A 41 -18.84 4.38 1.60
N ASP A 42 -19.43 4.57 2.77
CA ASP A 42 -20.57 5.45 3.02
C ASP A 42 -20.13 6.82 3.59
N GLY A 43 -18.82 7.01 3.76
CA GLY A 43 -18.22 8.22 4.34
C GLY A 43 -18.29 8.27 5.86
N ASN A 44 -18.63 7.15 6.53
CA ASN A 44 -18.66 7.08 7.99
C ASN A 44 -17.26 6.80 8.53
N LYS A 45 -16.92 7.49 9.61
CA LYS A 45 -15.65 7.24 10.33
C LYS A 45 -15.74 5.92 11.09
N ILE A 46 -14.72 5.06 10.95
CA ILE A 46 -14.59 3.88 11.80
C ILE A 46 -14.43 4.29 13.27
N THR A 47 -15.02 3.50 14.17
CA THR A 47 -14.93 3.74 15.61
C THR A 47 -13.57 3.34 16.17
N GLU A 48 -13.23 3.83 17.35
CA GLU A 48 -12.00 3.41 18.06
C GLU A 48 -11.99 1.88 18.36
N GLU A 49 -13.15 1.28 18.59
CA GLU A 49 -13.28 -0.16 18.80
C GLU A 49 -12.93 -0.99 17.54
N MET A 50 -13.14 -0.40 16.37
CA MET A 50 -12.77 -1.03 15.08
C MET A 50 -11.28 -0.89 14.78
N ARG A 51 -10.59 0.09 15.40
CA ARG A 51 -9.15 0.26 15.26
C ARG A 51 -8.43 -0.72 16.17
N GLN A 52 -7.48 -1.45 15.62
CA GLN A 52 -6.67 -2.39 16.36
C GLN A 52 -5.19 -2.04 16.19
N THR A 53 -4.44 -2.23 17.25
CA THR A 53 -2.97 -2.23 17.22
C THR A 53 -2.47 -3.65 17.47
N SER A 54 -1.25 -3.94 17.08
CA SER A 54 -0.61 -5.18 17.51
C SER A 54 -0.47 -5.18 19.03
N PRO A 55 -0.53 -6.36 19.68
CA PRO A 55 -0.24 -6.46 21.10
C PRO A 55 1.07 -5.74 21.46
N ASP A 56 1.08 -5.08 22.60
CA ASP A 56 2.24 -4.35 23.14
C ASP A 56 2.73 -3.15 22.30
N THR A 57 1.86 -2.58 21.44
CA THR A 57 2.16 -1.36 20.70
C THR A 57 1.09 -0.28 20.90
N GLU A 58 1.51 0.98 20.81
CA GLU A 58 0.64 2.15 20.97
C GLU A 58 0.48 2.96 19.66
N TYR A 59 0.70 2.34 18.50
CA TYR A 59 0.55 3.01 17.21
C TYR A 59 -0.93 3.29 16.91
N SER A 60 -1.37 4.51 17.15
CA SER A 60 -2.78 4.91 16.99
C SER A 60 -3.08 5.74 15.74
N ALA A 61 -2.07 6.38 15.16
CA ALA A 61 -2.24 7.34 14.06
C ALA A 61 -1.54 6.86 12.79
N SER A 62 -2.18 5.96 12.04
CA SER A 62 -1.66 5.43 10.79
C SER A 62 -2.80 4.81 9.97
N ASN A 63 -2.53 4.42 8.73
CA ASN A 63 -3.51 3.89 7.78
C ASN A 63 -4.18 2.62 8.33
N PRO A 64 -5.52 2.56 8.39
CA PRO A 64 -6.23 1.35 8.81
C PRO A 64 -6.17 0.29 7.70
N LEU A 65 -5.68 -0.90 8.03
CA LEU A 65 -5.51 -2.01 7.08
C LEU A 65 -6.58 -3.09 7.29
N THR A 66 -7.13 -3.59 6.20
CA THR A 66 -8.04 -4.74 6.16
C THR A 66 -7.25 -6.04 6.27
N GLY A 67 -7.68 -6.97 7.10
CA GLY A 67 -7.02 -8.24 7.37
C GLY A 67 -6.67 -8.38 8.86
N PRO A 68 -5.67 -9.24 9.26
CA PRO A 68 -4.86 -10.07 8.38
C PRO A 68 -5.58 -11.31 7.85
N PHE A 69 -5.25 -11.69 6.63
CA PHE A 69 -5.65 -12.95 6.04
C PHE A 69 -4.53 -13.97 6.20
N TYR A 70 -4.86 -15.12 6.80
CA TYR A 70 -3.93 -16.23 6.94
C TYR A 70 -3.99 -17.10 5.68
N VAL A 71 -2.86 -17.29 5.00
CA VAL A 71 -2.79 -18.14 3.82
C VAL A 71 -2.35 -19.55 4.22
N ASP A 72 -3.24 -20.52 4.02
CA ASP A 72 -3.00 -21.90 4.39
C ASP A 72 -1.80 -22.49 3.63
N GLY A 73 -0.91 -23.15 4.36
CA GLY A 73 0.29 -23.75 3.82
C GLY A 73 1.44 -22.78 3.52
N ALA A 74 1.28 -21.48 3.78
CA ALA A 74 2.37 -20.52 3.67
C ALA A 74 3.33 -20.64 4.86
N GLU A 75 4.61 -20.87 4.56
CA GLU A 75 5.69 -21.01 5.53
C GLU A 75 6.82 -20.00 5.25
N PRO A 76 7.60 -19.61 6.26
CA PRO A 76 8.78 -18.77 6.04
C PRO A 76 9.69 -19.33 4.95
N GLY A 77 10.07 -18.48 4.00
CA GLY A 77 10.85 -18.86 2.81
C GLY A 77 10.00 -19.12 1.56
N ASP A 78 8.68 -19.06 1.67
CA ASP A 78 7.79 -19.03 0.51
C ASP A 78 7.62 -17.60 -0.03
N THR A 79 6.97 -17.48 -1.19
CA THR A 79 6.49 -16.23 -1.76
C THR A 79 4.98 -16.25 -1.86
N LEU A 80 4.32 -15.30 -1.21
CA LEU A 80 2.89 -15.07 -1.37
C LEU A 80 2.67 -14.21 -2.62
N THR A 81 1.72 -14.59 -3.48
CA THR A 81 1.34 -13.78 -4.65
C THR A 81 -0.06 -13.22 -4.49
N VAL A 82 -0.24 -11.98 -4.88
CA VAL A 82 -1.53 -11.28 -4.87
C VAL A 82 -1.78 -10.71 -6.26
N GLU A 83 -2.64 -11.38 -7.03
CA GLU A 83 -3.11 -10.90 -8.33
C GLU A 83 -4.25 -9.89 -8.07
N ILE A 84 -4.06 -8.66 -8.51
CA ILE A 84 -5.02 -7.56 -8.31
C ILE A 84 -6.00 -7.57 -9.47
N GLN A 85 -7.14 -8.24 -9.27
CA GLN A 85 -8.13 -8.45 -10.33
C GLN A 85 -9.08 -7.26 -10.51
N ARG A 86 -9.37 -6.53 -9.41
CA ARG A 86 -10.26 -5.37 -9.46
C ARG A 86 -10.06 -4.44 -8.28
N ILE A 87 -10.08 -3.14 -8.57
CA ILE A 87 -10.18 -2.04 -7.60
C ILE A 87 -11.38 -1.19 -8.03
N THR A 88 -12.42 -1.15 -7.22
CA THR A 88 -13.61 -0.34 -7.49
C THR A 88 -13.74 0.74 -6.43
N LEU A 89 -13.49 1.98 -6.79
CA LEU A 89 -13.63 3.11 -5.88
C LEU A 89 -15.10 3.20 -5.42
N THR A 90 -15.32 3.26 -4.12
CA THR A 90 -16.68 3.17 -3.54
C THR A 90 -17.32 4.54 -3.32
N ARG A 91 -16.52 5.59 -3.12
CA ARG A 91 -17.01 6.96 -2.93
C ARG A 91 -16.90 7.82 -4.19
N PRO A 92 -17.76 8.85 -4.33
CA PRO A 92 -17.65 9.85 -5.40
C PRO A 92 -16.61 10.93 -5.09
N THR A 93 -15.93 10.84 -3.96
CA THR A 93 -14.93 11.81 -3.50
C THR A 93 -13.66 11.12 -3.02
N ALA A 94 -12.55 11.85 -3.11
CA ALA A 94 -11.28 11.55 -2.47
C ALA A 94 -10.80 12.81 -1.75
N TRP A 95 -9.82 12.67 -0.87
CA TRP A 95 -9.18 13.81 -0.25
C TRP A 95 -7.66 13.73 -0.41
N SER A 96 -7.02 14.88 -0.45
CA SER A 96 -5.57 14.99 -0.32
C SER A 96 -5.23 16.03 0.71
N ALA A 97 -3.99 16.05 1.17
CA ALA A 97 -3.58 17.05 2.15
C ALA A 97 -2.12 17.45 1.92
N ASN A 98 -1.82 18.66 2.38
CA ASN A 98 -0.47 19.04 2.71
C ASN A 98 -0.35 19.02 4.24
N ALA A 99 0.47 18.13 4.77
CA ALA A 99 0.72 18.02 6.20
C ALA A 99 2.12 18.55 6.51
N SER A 100 2.22 19.45 7.49
CA SER A 100 3.51 20.00 7.92
C SER A 100 4.42 18.87 8.41
N ASN A 101 5.68 18.87 8.00
CA ASN A 101 6.68 17.85 8.35
C ASN A 101 6.33 16.43 7.90
N PHE A 102 5.58 16.30 6.80
CA PHE A 102 5.24 15.04 6.18
C PHE A 102 5.44 15.12 4.66
N GLY A 103 5.84 13.99 4.03
CA GLY A 103 6.15 13.94 2.60
C GLY A 103 7.62 14.24 2.28
N GLY A 104 7.95 14.24 0.98
CA GLY A 104 9.33 14.29 0.48
C GLY A 104 10.03 15.65 0.57
N LEU A 105 9.27 16.75 0.72
CA LEU A 105 9.79 18.13 0.72
C LEU A 105 9.58 18.82 2.07
N THR A 106 9.65 18.10 3.17
CA THR A 106 9.41 18.62 4.51
C THR A 106 10.67 18.57 5.38
N GLU A 107 10.62 19.24 6.55
CA GLU A 107 11.68 19.15 7.54
C GLU A 107 11.76 17.72 8.12
N GLU A 108 12.96 17.14 8.14
CA GLU A 108 13.19 15.81 8.75
C GLU A 108 13.20 15.85 10.28
N ALA A 109 13.46 17.00 10.88
CA ALA A 109 13.47 17.18 12.33
C ALA A 109 13.30 18.66 12.71
N PRO A 110 12.78 18.97 13.91
CA PRO A 110 12.70 20.33 14.41
C PRO A 110 14.08 21.04 14.36
N GLY A 111 14.12 22.20 13.72
CA GLY A 111 15.34 23.02 13.59
C GLY A 111 16.32 22.59 12.49
N ARG A 112 16.03 21.53 11.73
CA ARG A 112 16.78 21.20 10.50
C ARG A 112 15.93 21.56 9.29
N ARG A 113 16.17 22.72 8.73
CA ARG A 113 15.53 23.15 7.48
C ARG A 113 16.34 22.64 6.30
N LEU A 114 15.81 21.66 5.58
CA LEU A 114 16.35 21.26 4.28
C LEU A 114 15.91 22.19 3.17
N LEU A 115 14.77 22.88 3.36
CA LEU A 115 14.23 23.87 2.43
C LEU A 115 14.46 25.28 2.98
N LEU A 116 14.70 26.24 2.09
CA LEU A 116 14.86 27.65 2.45
C LEU A 116 13.56 28.32 2.89
N ASN A 117 12.42 27.75 2.50
CA ASN A 117 11.09 28.28 2.81
C ASN A 117 10.50 27.60 4.05
N GLU A 118 9.59 28.33 4.73
CA GLU A 118 8.78 27.72 5.78
C GLU A 118 7.94 26.57 5.22
N PRO A 119 7.71 25.50 6.00
CA PRO A 119 6.79 24.45 5.61
C PRO A 119 5.40 25.01 5.31
N LEU A 120 4.76 24.49 4.29
CA LEU A 120 3.38 24.86 3.98
C LEU A 120 2.45 24.50 5.15
N PRO A 121 1.47 25.33 5.48
CA PRO A 121 0.50 25.01 6.53
C PRO A 121 -0.31 23.78 6.16
N ARG A 122 -0.74 23.04 7.17
CA ARG A 122 -1.63 21.90 6.97
C ARG A 122 -2.91 22.36 6.28
N THR A 123 -3.20 21.78 5.12
CA THR A 123 -4.38 22.08 4.32
C THR A 123 -4.91 20.78 3.73
N SER A 124 -6.22 20.57 3.82
CA SER A 124 -6.90 19.43 3.20
C SER A 124 -7.72 19.88 2.00
N PHE A 125 -7.78 19.04 0.99
CA PHE A 125 -8.47 19.29 -0.26
C PHE A 125 -9.43 18.14 -0.55
N GLU A 126 -10.66 18.46 -0.94
CA GLU A 126 -11.62 17.46 -1.41
C GLU A 126 -11.66 17.45 -2.94
N TRP A 127 -11.56 16.27 -3.50
CA TRP A 127 -11.63 15.98 -4.93
C TRP A 127 -12.93 15.30 -5.28
N ARG A 128 -13.50 15.63 -6.43
CA ARG A 128 -14.61 14.91 -7.02
C ARG A 128 -14.07 13.85 -7.97
N LEU A 129 -14.58 12.63 -7.85
CA LEU A 129 -14.22 11.50 -8.69
C LEU A 129 -15.32 11.27 -9.73
N ASP A 130 -14.99 11.37 -11.00
CA ASP A 130 -15.83 10.95 -12.12
C ASP A 130 -15.36 9.56 -12.57
N ARG A 131 -16.01 8.55 -12.05
CA ARG A 131 -15.68 7.15 -12.32
C ARG A 131 -16.08 6.69 -13.73
N GLU A 132 -17.04 7.37 -14.38
CA GLU A 132 -17.46 7.07 -15.75
C GLU A 132 -16.42 7.57 -16.75
N ASN A 133 -15.91 8.77 -16.54
CA ASN A 133 -14.87 9.37 -17.39
C ASN A 133 -13.45 9.10 -16.91
N ASN A 134 -13.28 8.35 -15.82
CA ASN A 134 -11.99 8.00 -15.22
C ASN A 134 -11.12 9.24 -14.89
N THR A 135 -11.74 10.27 -14.27
CA THR A 135 -11.05 11.52 -13.92
C THR A 135 -11.36 11.98 -12.49
N ALA A 136 -10.47 12.80 -11.95
CA ALA A 136 -10.70 13.55 -10.72
C ALA A 136 -10.54 15.04 -10.97
N THR A 137 -11.30 15.84 -10.25
CA THR A 137 -11.27 17.32 -10.34
C THR A 137 -11.37 17.96 -8.98
N ILE A 138 -10.75 19.12 -8.85
CA ILE A 138 -10.80 19.96 -7.67
C ILE A 138 -10.98 21.42 -8.09
N ASN A 139 -11.57 22.24 -7.23
CA ASN A 139 -11.70 23.69 -7.44
C ASN A 139 -10.66 24.45 -6.61
N PHE A 140 -9.78 25.18 -7.29
CA PHE A 140 -8.83 26.13 -6.69
C PHE A 140 -9.21 27.58 -7.04
N PRO A 141 -10.15 28.20 -6.32
CA PRO A 141 -10.69 29.50 -6.69
C PRO A 141 -9.64 30.61 -6.74
N GLU A 142 -8.60 30.53 -5.92
CA GLU A 142 -7.50 31.51 -5.83
C GLU A 142 -6.37 31.25 -6.85
N SER A 143 -6.38 30.08 -7.52
CA SER A 143 -5.33 29.70 -8.47
C SER A 143 -5.65 30.16 -9.89
N LYS A 144 -4.60 30.36 -10.69
CA LYS A 144 -4.74 30.53 -12.14
C LYS A 144 -5.25 29.26 -12.81
N VAL A 145 -4.88 28.09 -12.26
CA VAL A 145 -5.41 26.78 -12.66
C VAL A 145 -6.57 26.44 -11.70
N ARG A 146 -7.77 26.87 -12.07
CA ARG A 146 -8.92 26.80 -11.15
C ARG A 146 -9.50 25.40 -10.97
N ASN A 147 -9.64 24.66 -12.07
CA ASN A 147 -10.31 23.35 -12.09
C ASN A 147 -9.44 22.35 -12.85
N PRO A 148 -8.32 21.91 -12.27
CA PRO A 148 -7.52 20.88 -12.92
C PRO A 148 -8.31 19.57 -12.99
N VAL A 149 -8.13 18.86 -14.09
CA VAL A 149 -8.68 17.51 -14.31
C VAL A 149 -7.49 16.56 -14.45
N ILE A 150 -7.45 15.53 -13.66
CA ILE A 150 -6.41 14.51 -13.71
C ILE A 150 -7.02 13.14 -13.98
N PRO A 151 -6.33 12.23 -14.67
CA PRO A 151 -6.79 10.85 -14.83
C PRO A 151 -6.79 10.11 -13.49
N LEU A 152 -7.75 9.20 -13.29
CA LEU A 152 -7.70 8.24 -12.22
C LEU A 152 -6.77 7.09 -12.59
N HIS A 153 -6.01 6.63 -11.62
CA HIS A 153 -5.20 5.42 -11.69
C HIS A 153 -5.26 4.73 -10.32
N PRO A 154 -6.36 4.01 -10.00
CA PRO A 154 -6.54 3.42 -8.68
C PRO A 154 -5.53 2.32 -8.41
N PHE A 155 -4.89 2.36 -7.23
CA PHE A 155 -3.94 1.36 -6.80
C PHE A 155 -3.95 1.18 -5.27
N ILE A 156 -3.22 0.19 -4.77
CA ILE A 156 -3.11 -0.11 -3.34
C ILE A 156 -1.81 0.49 -2.81
N GLY A 157 -1.88 1.56 -2.02
CA GLY A 157 -0.71 2.20 -1.40
C GLY A 157 -0.06 1.31 -0.35
N SER A 158 -0.88 0.72 0.52
CA SER A 158 -0.41 -0.14 1.62
C SER A 158 -0.84 -1.60 1.43
N ILE A 159 0.12 -2.50 1.23
CA ILE A 159 -0.11 -3.96 1.18
C ILE A 159 1.14 -4.71 1.62
N GLY A 160 0.99 -5.66 2.54
CA GLY A 160 2.14 -6.41 3.04
C GLY A 160 1.77 -7.60 3.92
N VAL A 161 2.79 -8.30 4.36
CA VAL A 161 2.72 -9.46 5.25
C VAL A 161 3.38 -9.16 6.60
N ALA A 162 3.34 -10.10 7.53
CA ALA A 162 4.07 -9.93 8.80
C ALA A 162 5.59 -9.83 8.57
N PRO A 163 6.28 -8.83 9.16
CA PRO A 163 7.73 -8.66 9.03
C PRO A 163 8.54 -9.80 9.64
N ARG A 164 9.84 -9.86 9.27
CA ARG A 164 10.81 -10.80 9.84
C ARG A 164 11.00 -10.60 11.34
N TYR A 165 11.44 -11.67 12.01
CA TYR A 165 11.86 -11.66 13.42
C TYR A 165 10.76 -11.27 14.41
N GLY A 166 9.48 -11.40 14.01
CA GLY A 166 8.37 -11.02 14.88
C GLY A 166 8.24 -9.52 15.13
N ARG A 167 8.90 -8.68 14.31
CA ARG A 167 8.75 -7.23 14.40
C ARG A 167 7.31 -6.81 14.16
N VAL A 168 6.96 -5.68 14.74
CA VAL A 168 5.75 -4.94 14.46
C VAL A 168 6.14 -3.62 13.84
N GLU A 169 5.59 -3.34 12.66
CA GLU A 169 5.84 -2.11 11.93
C GLU A 169 4.53 -1.32 11.77
N MET A 170 4.63 -0.02 11.87
CA MET A 170 3.50 0.89 11.66
C MET A 170 3.04 0.83 10.20
N SER A 171 1.74 0.96 9.94
CA SER A 171 1.18 0.86 8.58
C SER A 171 1.71 1.90 7.58
N LEU A 172 2.39 2.94 8.03
CA LEU A 172 3.10 3.94 7.20
C LEU A 172 4.53 3.54 6.82
N THR A 173 5.02 2.36 7.23
CA THR A 173 6.41 1.97 7.00
C THR A 173 6.49 0.92 5.89
N PRO A 174 7.22 1.17 4.79
CA PRO A 174 7.55 0.15 3.81
C PRO A 174 8.80 -0.64 4.21
N GLY A 175 8.91 -1.88 3.72
CA GLY A 175 10.07 -2.74 4.01
C GLY A 175 10.10 -4.01 3.17
N GLU A 176 10.92 -4.97 3.60
CA GLU A 176 11.03 -6.27 2.94
C GLU A 176 9.71 -7.05 2.92
N TYR A 177 8.79 -6.71 3.79
CA TYR A 177 7.46 -7.33 3.93
C TYR A 177 6.38 -6.70 3.02
N GLY A 178 6.72 -5.73 2.19
CA GLY A 178 5.81 -4.83 1.50
C GLY A 178 5.60 -3.55 2.31
N GLY A 179 4.39 -3.30 2.75
CA GLY A 179 4.07 -2.15 3.59
C GLY A 179 3.47 -1.00 2.81
N ASN A 180 3.73 0.22 3.25
CA ASN A 180 3.31 1.46 2.61
C ASN A 180 4.28 1.81 1.46
N MET A 181 4.15 1.08 0.37
CA MET A 181 5.06 1.21 -0.77
C MET A 181 4.72 2.39 -1.68
N ASP A 182 3.45 2.81 -1.67
CA ASP A 182 2.91 3.92 -2.46
C ASP A 182 3.34 3.87 -3.93
N SER A 183 3.35 2.64 -4.47
CA SER A 183 3.76 2.34 -5.84
C SER A 183 2.54 2.22 -6.75
N PRO A 184 2.34 3.14 -7.70
CA PRO A 184 1.19 3.11 -8.62
C PRO A 184 1.06 1.83 -9.44
N GLU A 185 2.14 1.07 -9.56
CA GLU A 185 2.17 -0.21 -10.26
C GLU A 185 1.51 -1.36 -9.50
N VAL A 186 1.17 -1.17 -8.21
CA VAL A 186 0.38 -2.13 -7.41
C VAL A 186 -1.11 -1.93 -7.71
N CYS A 187 -1.48 -2.03 -8.98
CA CYS A 187 -2.79 -1.72 -9.57
C CYS A 187 -3.43 -2.95 -10.25
N VAL A 188 -4.61 -2.75 -10.82
CA VAL A 188 -5.31 -3.81 -11.59
C VAL A 188 -4.42 -4.35 -12.71
N ASP A 189 -4.52 -5.65 -12.97
CA ASP A 189 -3.74 -6.42 -13.93
C ASP A 189 -2.25 -6.60 -13.55
N SER A 190 -1.88 -6.27 -12.31
CA SER A 190 -0.58 -6.62 -11.76
C SER A 190 -0.66 -7.75 -10.74
N THR A 191 0.45 -8.46 -10.56
CA THR A 191 0.65 -9.45 -9.50
C THR A 191 1.79 -8.99 -8.60
N LEU A 192 1.45 -8.76 -7.33
CA LEU A 192 2.43 -8.47 -6.28
C LEU A 192 2.93 -9.77 -5.67
N HIS A 193 4.24 -9.89 -5.52
CA HIS A 193 4.93 -10.99 -4.85
C HIS A 193 5.52 -10.47 -3.54
N LEU A 194 5.20 -11.12 -2.42
CA LEU A 194 5.65 -10.75 -1.08
C LEU A 194 6.41 -11.91 -0.43
N PRO A 195 7.56 -11.67 0.22
CA PRO A 195 8.28 -12.73 0.94
C PRO A 195 7.50 -13.16 2.18
N VAL A 196 7.24 -14.45 2.34
CA VAL A 196 6.62 -14.98 3.55
C VAL A 196 7.67 -15.08 4.65
N ASN A 197 7.53 -14.27 5.69
CA ASN A 197 8.45 -14.22 6.83
C ASN A 197 7.88 -14.92 8.07
N ARG A 198 6.58 -15.22 8.06
CA ARG A 198 5.88 -15.88 9.16
C ARG A 198 4.84 -16.85 8.60
N LYS A 199 4.61 -17.94 9.33
CA LYS A 199 3.58 -18.92 9.00
C LYS A 199 2.25 -18.24 8.72
N GLY A 200 1.63 -18.58 7.57
CA GLY A 200 0.39 -17.98 7.09
C GLY A 200 0.55 -16.60 6.43
N GLY A 201 1.76 -16.02 6.38
CA GLY A 201 2.03 -14.72 5.78
C GLY A 201 1.40 -13.54 6.53
N LEU A 202 0.12 -13.65 6.93
CA LEU A 202 -0.68 -12.61 7.59
C LEU A 202 -0.83 -11.37 6.71
N LEU A 203 -1.42 -11.55 5.52
CA LEU A 203 -1.62 -10.50 4.53
C LEU A 203 -2.60 -9.43 5.02
N VAL A 204 -2.18 -8.18 4.97
CA VAL A 204 -3.03 -6.99 5.22
C VAL A 204 -2.88 -5.99 4.08
N PHE A 205 -3.91 -5.19 3.83
CA PHE A 205 -3.90 -4.13 2.80
C PHE A 205 -4.91 -3.03 3.11
N GLY A 206 -4.72 -1.86 2.54
CA GLY A 206 -5.58 -0.69 2.69
C GLY A 206 -5.01 0.49 1.92
N ASP A 207 -5.38 1.72 2.34
CA ASP A 207 -4.75 2.91 1.81
C ASP A 207 -4.86 2.99 0.29
N ILE A 208 -6.10 3.10 -0.18
CA ILE A 208 -6.37 3.11 -1.60
C ILE A 208 -6.27 4.52 -2.14
N HIS A 209 -5.40 4.68 -3.12
CA HIS A 209 -5.21 5.91 -3.84
C HIS A 209 -6.01 5.90 -5.15
N ALA A 210 -6.80 6.93 -5.39
CA ALA A 210 -7.50 7.11 -6.66
C ALA A 210 -6.55 7.60 -7.76
N ALA A 211 -5.51 8.35 -7.37
CA ALA A 211 -4.39 8.78 -8.19
C ALA A 211 -3.26 9.30 -7.31
N GLN A 212 -2.03 9.23 -7.81
CA GLN A 212 -0.83 9.76 -7.15
C GLN A 212 0.19 10.17 -8.20
N GLY A 213 0.94 11.23 -7.93
CA GLY A 213 2.15 11.55 -8.71
C GLY A 213 3.36 10.82 -8.14
N ASP A 214 4.39 10.64 -8.97
CA ASP A 214 5.63 9.95 -8.58
C ASP A 214 6.26 10.56 -7.33
N GLY A 215 6.61 9.68 -6.39
CA GLY A 215 7.27 10.03 -5.14
C GLY A 215 6.35 10.62 -4.06
N GLU A 216 5.05 10.76 -4.33
CA GLU A 216 4.05 11.23 -3.36
C GLU A 216 4.53 12.45 -2.54
N LEU A 217 4.96 13.51 -3.23
CA LEU A 217 5.71 14.61 -2.64
C LEU A 217 5.08 15.27 -1.41
N SER A 218 3.75 15.34 -1.36
CA SER A 218 3.02 15.86 -0.20
C SER A 218 2.84 14.84 0.94
N GLY A 219 3.16 13.56 0.67
CA GLY A 219 2.96 12.44 1.59
C GLY A 219 1.49 12.03 1.73
N VAL A 220 0.61 12.54 0.87
CA VAL A 220 -0.83 12.22 0.84
C VAL A 220 -1.28 12.25 -0.62
N ALA A 221 -1.76 11.14 -1.11
CA ALA A 221 -2.29 11.00 -2.47
C ALA A 221 -3.75 11.47 -2.57
N LEU A 222 -4.51 10.95 -3.54
CA LEU A 222 -5.96 11.07 -3.55
C LEU A 222 -6.56 9.89 -2.77
N GLU A 223 -6.73 10.10 -1.48
CA GLU A 223 -7.16 9.10 -0.51
C GLU A 223 -8.65 8.77 -0.64
N THR A 224 -8.98 7.50 -0.77
CA THR A 224 -10.37 7.06 -0.85
C THR A 224 -10.53 5.61 -0.40
N SER A 225 -11.77 5.10 -0.38
CA SER A 225 -12.08 3.70 -0.09
C SER A 225 -12.43 2.94 -1.37
N ALA A 226 -12.19 1.62 -1.37
CA ALA A 226 -12.55 0.76 -2.50
C ALA A 226 -13.08 -0.60 -2.08
N GLU A 227 -13.78 -1.27 -3.00
CA GLU A 227 -13.94 -2.72 -3.01
C GLU A 227 -12.82 -3.33 -3.84
N LEU A 228 -12.14 -4.32 -3.28
CA LEU A 228 -11.03 -5.03 -3.88
C LEU A 228 -11.43 -6.47 -4.21
N GLN A 229 -10.91 -6.98 -5.33
CA GLN A 229 -10.91 -8.41 -5.66
C GLN A 229 -9.48 -8.86 -5.90
N LEU A 230 -8.97 -9.68 -4.98
CA LEU A 230 -7.59 -10.12 -4.92
C LEU A 230 -7.54 -11.65 -4.97
N LYS A 231 -6.80 -12.22 -5.92
CA LYS A 231 -6.57 -13.66 -5.99
C LYS A 231 -5.24 -14.01 -5.32
N ILE A 232 -5.29 -14.94 -4.40
CA ILE A 232 -4.16 -15.32 -3.56
C ILE A 232 -3.46 -16.53 -4.15
N GLY A 233 -2.13 -16.48 -4.22
CA GLY A 233 -1.31 -17.61 -4.64
C GLY A 233 -0.13 -17.81 -3.70
N LEU A 234 0.58 -18.93 -3.88
CA LEU A 234 1.74 -19.29 -3.07
C LEU A 234 2.78 -20.01 -3.94
N ILE A 235 4.01 -19.53 -3.92
CA ILE A 235 5.15 -20.11 -4.61
C ILE A 235 6.15 -20.62 -3.57
N LYS A 236 6.58 -21.88 -3.69
CA LYS A 236 7.58 -22.52 -2.82
C LYS A 236 9.00 -22.11 -3.22
N LYS A 237 9.26 -20.81 -3.22
CA LYS A 237 10.54 -20.21 -3.56
C LYS A 237 10.69 -18.90 -2.80
N GLN A 238 11.84 -18.68 -2.19
CA GLN A 238 12.13 -17.47 -1.43
C GLN A 238 12.45 -16.29 -2.35
N ILE A 239 11.94 -15.13 -1.99
CA ILE A 239 12.39 -13.81 -2.43
C ILE A 239 12.74 -12.96 -1.21
N GLU A 240 13.58 -11.94 -1.40
CA GLU A 240 14.01 -11.07 -0.29
C GLU A 240 13.21 -9.76 -0.20
N TRP A 241 12.76 -9.25 -1.34
CA TRP A 241 12.06 -7.98 -1.47
C TRP A 241 10.81 -8.11 -2.34
N PRO A 242 9.80 -7.25 -2.14
CA PRO A 242 8.59 -7.25 -2.95
C PRO A 242 8.88 -7.07 -4.43
N ARG A 243 8.11 -7.78 -5.24
CA ARG A 243 8.18 -7.73 -6.72
C ARG A 243 6.80 -7.48 -7.27
N VAL A 244 6.72 -6.72 -8.36
CA VAL A 244 5.47 -6.52 -9.10
C VAL A 244 5.69 -6.95 -10.54
N VAL A 245 4.71 -7.63 -11.10
CA VAL A 245 4.73 -8.18 -12.45
C VAL A 245 3.42 -7.89 -13.13
N ASN A 246 3.47 -7.48 -14.37
CA ASN A 246 2.35 -7.49 -15.31
C ASN A 246 2.81 -8.00 -16.68
N ASP A 247 1.99 -7.87 -17.71
CA ASP A 247 2.32 -8.39 -19.05
C ASP A 247 3.47 -7.62 -19.73
N ASP A 248 3.73 -6.38 -19.33
CA ASP A 248 4.66 -5.49 -20.02
C ASP A 248 6.02 -5.37 -19.31
N TRP A 249 6.08 -5.57 -17.99
CA TRP A 249 7.28 -5.34 -17.19
C TRP A 249 7.36 -6.16 -15.91
N ILE A 250 8.56 -6.21 -15.37
CA ILE A 250 8.87 -6.73 -14.02
C ILE A 250 9.52 -5.63 -13.20
N MET A 251 9.25 -5.59 -11.90
CA MET A 251 9.76 -4.57 -10.99
C MET A 251 10.10 -5.18 -9.62
N VAL A 252 11.10 -4.61 -8.96
CA VAL A 252 11.44 -4.87 -7.56
C VAL A 252 11.33 -3.58 -6.77
N LEU A 253 10.71 -3.63 -5.60
CA LEU A 253 10.61 -2.50 -4.70
C LEU A 253 11.64 -2.63 -3.57
N GLY A 254 12.57 -1.68 -3.53
CA GLY A 254 13.56 -1.59 -2.45
C GLY A 254 13.21 -0.42 -1.54
N SER A 255 13.12 -0.68 -0.23
CA SER A 255 12.77 0.35 0.76
C SER A 255 13.84 0.44 1.83
N SER A 256 14.50 1.58 1.94
CA SER A 256 15.53 1.83 2.94
C SER A 256 15.86 3.31 3.11
N ARG A 257 16.54 3.64 4.17
CA ARG A 257 17.19 4.93 4.41
C ARG A 257 18.68 4.71 4.66
N PRO A 258 19.56 5.46 3.99
CA PRO A 258 19.30 6.49 2.99
C PRO A 258 18.85 5.91 1.64
N LEU A 259 18.34 6.75 0.74
CA LEU A 259 17.81 6.36 -0.58
C LEU A 259 18.79 5.49 -1.41
N MET A 260 20.10 5.73 -1.28
CA MET A 260 21.12 4.92 -1.99
C MET A 260 21.07 3.43 -1.60
N GLU A 261 20.69 3.10 -0.37
CA GLU A 261 20.52 1.70 0.02
C GLU A 261 19.26 1.10 -0.61
N ALA A 262 18.15 1.85 -0.69
CA ALA A 262 16.96 1.40 -1.43
C ALA A 262 17.27 1.14 -2.91
N TYR A 263 18.05 2.03 -3.55
CA TYR A 263 18.53 1.85 -4.92
C TYR A 263 19.32 0.55 -5.10
N LYS A 264 20.31 0.29 -4.21
CA LYS A 264 21.10 -0.94 -4.26
C LYS A 264 20.25 -2.19 -4.07
N ILE A 265 19.34 -2.17 -3.10
CA ILE A 265 18.40 -3.28 -2.84
C ILE A 265 17.62 -3.62 -4.10
N ALA A 266 16.98 -2.64 -4.72
CA ALA A 266 16.17 -2.85 -5.91
C ALA A 266 17.00 -3.43 -7.07
N HIS A 267 18.20 -2.87 -7.33
CA HIS A 267 19.05 -3.33 -8.43
C HIS A 267 19.64 -4.72 -8.20
N VAL A 268 20.16 -4.99 -7.01
CA VAL A 268 20.68 -6.33 -6.70
C VAL A 268 19.56 -7.37 -6.85
N SER A 269 18.39 -7.09 -6.29
CA SER A 269 17.28 -8.04 -6.34
C SER A 269 16.72 -8.27 -7.75
N ILE A 270 16.71 -7.24 -8.63
CA ILE A 270 16.28 -7.43 -10.02
C ILE A 270 17.32 -8.24 -10.81
N PHE A 271 18.63 -8.01 -10.61
CA PHE A 271 19.68 -8.78 -11.25
C PHE A 271 19.65 -10.25 -10.81
N GLU A 272 19.49 -10.52 -9.52
CA GLU A 272 19.33 -11.88 -9.02
C GLU A 272 18.10 -12.58 -9.64
N TRP A 273 17.02 -11.84 -9.83
CA TRP A 273 15.82 -12.37 -10.45
C TRP A 273 16.02 -12.68 -11.93
N LEU A 274 16.65 -11.79 -12.69
CA LEU A 274 16.97 -12.02 -14.11
C LEU A 274 17.84 -13.27 -14.28
N VAL A 275 18.84 -13.44 -13.44
CA VAL A 275 19.70 -14.64 -13.47
C VAL A 275 18.92 -15.91 -13.09
N ALA A 276 18.12 -15.86 -12.03
CA ALA A 276 17.47 -17.04 -11.48
C ALA A 276 16.29 -17.54 -12.32
N ASP A 277 15.55 -16.67 -12.97
CA ASP A 277 14.26 -16.99 -13.59
C ASP A 277 14.19 -16.71 -15.08
N PHE A 278 15.07 -15.85 -15.62
CA PHE A 278 15.07 -15.46 -17.04
C PHE A 278 16.28 -15.98 -17.82
N GLY A 279 17.20 -16.68 -17.15
CA GLY A 279 18.34 -17.36 -17.79
C GLY A 279 19.50 -16.44 -18.20
N TYR A 280 19.55 -15.22 -17.67
CA TYR A 280 20.71 -14.35 -17.86
C TYR A 280 21.94 -14.91 -17.14
N ALA A 281 23.12 -14.73 -17.72
CA ALA A 281 24.35 -14.99 -17.00
C ALA A 281 24.66 -13.84 -16.01
N LYS A 282 25.40 -14.14 -14.95
CA LYS A 282 25.68 -13.17 -13.88
C LYS A 282 26.29 -11.84 -14.36
N TRP A 283 26.92 -11.86 -15.54
CA TRP A 283 27.65 -10.71 -16.10
C TRP A 283 27.04 -10.17 -17.41
N ASP A 284 25.83 -10.65 -17.76
CA ASP A 284 25.10 -10.08 -18.87
C ASP A 284 24.44 -8.77 -18.47
#